data_89a0e8da65f471e2196dc4515e5ac208
#
_entry.id   89a0e8da65f471e2196dc4515e5ac208
#
_cell.length_a   1.000
_cell.length_b   1.000
_cell.length_c   1.000
_cell.angle_alpha   90.00
_cell.angle_beta   90.00
_cell.angle_gamma   90.00
#
_symmetry.space_group_name_H-M   'P 1'
#
loop_
_entity.id
_entity.type
_entity.pdbx_description
1 polymer ?
#
loop_
_entity_poly.entity_id
_entity_poly.type
_entity_poly.pdbx_seq_one_letter_code
_entity_poly.pdbx_strand_id
1 'polypeptide(L)'
;MTLSAIEVHDLKQAPAVDGVLPIIHHRWSPRSFSARKVSPADLAKLFEAARWAASSYNEQPWRFLVGMRNSITYKKIFDSLIAFNQAWAVHAPVLILGAARTTFSHNSTPNRVALYDLGAASSYLTLQAAALGIATHQMAGFDESVARQALAIPEDFVLGAVIALGYQVEPAALTNEHALAQEVTPRERKSLQDFVFSSWASPADLS
;
A
#
# COMPACT_ATOMS: atom_id res chain seq x y z
N MET A 1 26.50 0.86 14.42
CA MET A 1 25.66 -0.33 14.72
C MET A 1 24.50 -0.33 13.74
N THR A 2 24.24 -1.45 13.12
CA THR A 2 23.10 -1.60 12.20
C THR A 2 21.89 -2.01 13.03
N LEU A 3 20.76 -1.31 12.87
CA LEU A 3 19.52 -1.64 13.59
C LEU A 3 18.96 -3.00 13.10
N SER A 4 18.43 -3.79 14.02
CA SER A 4 17.65 -5.00 13.70
C SER A 4 16.27 -4.62 13.16
N ALA A 5 15.56 -5.58 12.55
CA ALA A 5 14.20 -5.38 12.08
C ALA A 5 13.23 -4.99 13.23
N ILE A 6 13.46 -5.53 14.44
CA ILE A 6 12.65 -5.20 15.64
C ILE A 6 12.91 -3.75 16.08
N GLU A 7 14.17 -3.33 16.21
CA GLU A 7 14.51 -1.95 16.59
C GLU A 7 13.99 -0.93 15.58
N VAL A 8 14.02 -1.25 14.27
CA VAL A 8 13.40 -0.39 13.26
C VAL A 8 11.88 -0.38 13.40
N HIS A 9 11.25 -1.51 13.64
CA HIS A 9 9.81 -1.57 13.88
C HIS A 9 9.41 -0.68 15.07
N ASP A 10 10.14 -0.74 16.18
CA ASP A 10 9.90 0.09 17.37
C ASP A 10 10.12 1.58 17.09
N LEU A 11 11.18 1.91 16.35
CA LEU A 11 11.46 3.29 15.90
C LEU A 11 10.33 3.84 15.01
N LYS A 12 9.66 2.97 14.24
CA LYS A 12 8.59 3.33 13.31
C LYS A 12 7.19 3.31 13.93
N GLN A 13 7.05 2.92 15.20
CA GLN A 13 5.74 2.99 15.85
C GLN A 13 5.30 4.45 16.01
N ALA A 14 4.01 4.71 15.76
CA ALA A 14 3.41 5.98 16.12
C ALA A 14 3.18 6.03 17.63
N PRO A 15 3.20 7.23 18.26
CA PRO A 15 2.76 7.37 19.64
C PRO A 15 1.37 6.77 19.84
N ALA A 16 1.22 5.99 20.90
CA ALA A 16 -0.09 5.40 21.23
C ALA A 16 -1.06 6.50 21.67
N VAL A 17 -2.28 6.45 21.13
CA VAL A 17 -3.39 7.31 21.51
C VAL A 17 -4.51 6.41 22.02
N ASP A 18 -5.04 6.70 23.22
CA ASP A 18 -6.10 5.91 23.81
C ASP A 18 -7.34 5.83 22.89
N GLY A 19 -7.93 4.65 22.79
CA GLY A 19 -9.07 4.38 21.92
C GLY A 19 -8.75 4.20 20.44
N VAL A 20 -7.52 4.48 19.97
CA VAL A 20 -7.10 4.20 18.58
C VAL A 20 -6.58 2.77 18.47
N LEU A 21 -7.05 2.04 17.44
CA LEU A 21 -6.67 0.64 17.23
C LEU A 21 -5.14 0.49 17.14
N PRO A 22 -4.52 -0.40 17.92
CA PRO A 22 -3.06 -0.58 17.97
C PRO A 22 -2.43 -0.84 16.59
N ILE A 23 -3.13 -1.56 15.71
CA ILE A 23 -2.63 -1.86 14.36
C ILE A 23 -2.36 -0.61 13.52
N ILE A 24 -3.09 0.50 13.75
CA ILE A 24 -2.89 1.77 13.06
C ILE A 24 -1.55 2.39 13.47
N HIS A 25 -1.17 2.26 14.75
CA HIS A 25 0.10 2.75 15.27
C HIS A 25 1.28 1.92 14.79
N HIS A 26 1.12 0.59 14.73
CA HIS A 26 2.19 -0.34 14.37
C HIS A 26 2.45 -0.40 12.86
N ARG A 27 1.41 -0.31 12.02
CA ARG A 27 1.56 -0.40 10.58
C ARG A 27 2.41 0.76 10.01
N TRP A 28 3.44 0.42 9.27
CA TRP A 28 4.25 1.35 8.48
C TRP A 28 4.63 0.73 7.13
N SER A 29 5.42 1.41 6.31
CA SER A 29 5.74 1.00 4.94
C SER A 29 7.24 0.74 4.80
N PRO A 30 7.73 -0.47 5.16
CA PRO A 30 9.14 -0.83 5.02
C PRO A 30 9.52 -1.04 3.56
N ARG A 31 10.83 -0.97 3.28
CA ARG A 31 11.46 -1.30 1.99
C ARG A 31 12.32 -2.55 2.07
N SER A 32 12.71 -2.98 3.25
CA SER A 32 13.51 -4.19 3.48
C SER A 32 12.61 -5.42 3.57
N PHE A 33 12.63 -6.25 2.53
CA PHE A 33 11.82 -7.46 2.44
C PHE A 33 12.67 -8.71 2.36
N SER A 34 12.20 -9.80 3.01
CA SER A 34 12.78 -11.13 2.87
C SER A 34 12.28 -11.85 1.63
N ALA A 35 13.03 -12.87 1.21
CA ALA A 35 12.60 -13.77 0.14
C ALA A 35 11.50 -14.78 0.58
N ARG A 36 11.08 -14.74 1.87
CA ARG A 36 10.04 -15.63 2.40
C ARG A 36 8.73 -15.45 1.63
N LYS A 37 8.17 -16.52 1.12
CA LYS A 37 6.91 -16.51 0.38
C LYS A 37 5.74 -16.17 1.30
N VAL A 38 4.80 -15.39 0.81
CA VAL A 38 3.48 -15.20 1.44
C VAL A 38 2.57 -16.32 0.97
N SER A 39 1.85 -16.94 1.91
CA SER A 39 0.98 -18.08 1.59
C SER A 39 -0.25 -17.64 0.79
N PRO A 40 -0.77 -18.47 -0.13
CA PRO A 40 -2.04 -18.18 -0.80
C PRO A 40 -3.20 -17.98 0.18
N ALA A 41 -3.21 -18.70 1.29
CA ALA A 41 -4.22 -18.58 2.33
C ALA A 41 -4.17 -17.21 3.03
N ASP A 42 -2.98 -16.66 3.28
CA ASP A 42 -2.85 -15.33 3.84
C ASP A 42 -3.22 -14.26 2.81
N LEU A 43 -2.80 -14.39 1.56
CA LEU A 43 -3.25 -13.49 0.49
C LEU A 43 -4.78 -13.46 0.37
N ALA A 44 -5.45 -14.62 0.46
CA ALA A 44 -6.92 -14.68 0.44
C ALA A 44 -7.55 -13.86 1.57
N LYS A 45 -6.98 -13.91 2.81
CA LYS A 45 -7.43 -13.09 3.94
C LYS A 45 -7.27 -11.60 3.69
N LEU A 46 -6.18 -11.19 3.03
CA LEU A 46 -5.95 -9.78 2.69
C LEU A 46 -7.01 -9.26 1.72
N PHE A 47 -7.30 -10.02 0.66
CA PHE A 47 -8.32 -9.64 -0.31
C PHE A 47 -9.73 -9.76 0.25
N GLU A 48 -9.97 -10.69 1.18
CA GLU A 48 -11.23 -10.74 1.93
C GLU A 48 -11.44 -9.46 2.73
N ALA A 49 -10.42 -8.96 3.43
CA ALA A 49 -10.50 -7.67 4.12
C ALA A 49 -10.77 -6.51 3.13
N ALA A 50 -10.06 -6.46 2.01
CA ALA A 50 -10.28 -5.46 0.96
C ALA A 50 -11.72 -5.47 0.42
N ARG A 51 -12.32 -6.65 0.28
CA ARG A 51 -13.69 -6.86 -0.20
C ARG A 51 -14.75 -6.18 0.66
N TRP A 52 -14.49 -6.03 1.97
CA TRP A 52 -15.40 -5.40 2.93
C TRP A 52 -15.25 -3.88 3.05
N ALA A 53 -14.38 -3.26 2.25
CA ALA A 53 -14.32 -1.81 2.19
C ALA A 53 -15.62 -1.22 1.66
N ALA A 54 -16.02 -0.07 2.17
CA ALA A 54 -17.15 0.67 1.65
C ALA A 54 -16.85 1.22 0.26
N SER A 55 -17.87 1.35 -0.59
CA SER A 55 -17.77 2.00 -1.90
C SER A 55 -19.06 2.71 -2.26
N SER A 56 -18.97 3.71 -3.12
CA SER A 56 -20.14 4.45 -3.62
C SER A 56 -21.13 3.48 -4.30
N TYR A 57 -22.37 3.50 -3.86
CA TYR A 57 -23.43 2.57 -4.32
C TYR A 57 -23.08 1.08 -4.23
N ASN A 58 -22.15 0.72 -3.35
CA ASN A 58 -21.59 -0.63 -3.26
C ASN A 58 -21.02 -1.14 -4.61
N GLU A 59 -20.48 -0.25 -5.40
CA GLU A 59 -19.96 -0.54 -6.76
C GLU A 59 -18.77 -1.49 -6.76
N GLN A 60 -17.93 -1.45 -5.70
CA GLN A 60 -16.73 -2.29 -5.56
C GLN A 60 -15.86 -2.22 -6.84
N PRO A 61 -15.44 -1.00 -7.22
CA PRO A 61 -14.81 -0.74 -8.52
C PRO A 61 -13.41 -1.33 -8.64
N TRP A 62 -12.81 -1.72 -7.51
CA TRP A 62 -11.42 -2.17 -7.43
C TRP A 62 -11.16 -3.50 -8.13
N ARG A 63 -9.97 -3.57 -8.76
CA ARG A 63 -9.36 -4.80 -9.28
C ARG A 63 -7.91 -4.83 -8.82
N PHE A 64 -7.43 -6.00 -8.45
CA PHE A 64 -6.06 -6.20 -8.01
C PHE A 64 -5.38 -7.23 -8.90
N LEU A 65 -4.31 -6.83 -9.59
CA LEU A 65 -3.45 -7.73 -10.35
C LEU A 65 -2.32 -8.19 -9.43
N VAL A 66 -2.24 -9.47 -9.16
CA VAL A 66 -1.32 -10.06 -8.17
C VAL A 66 -0.18 -10.76 -8.88
N GLY A 67 1.04 -10.28 -8.68
CA GLY A 67 2.26 -10.90 -9.14
C GLY A 67 3.01 -11.58 -7.99
N MET A 68 3.07 -12.92 -8.02
CA MET A 68 3.98 -13.67 -7.16
C MET A 68 5.39 -13.63 -7.77
N ARG A 69 6.43 -13.52 -6.94
CA ARG A 69 7.82 -13.51 -7.42
C ARG A 69 8.09 -14.64 -8.41
N ASN A 70 8.77 -14.34 -9.50
CA ASN A 70 9.04 -15.20 -10.64
C ASN A 70 7.83 -15.46 -11.58
N SER A 71 6.66 -14.90 -11.32
CA SER A 71 5.55 -14.96 -12.28
C SER A 71 5.68 -13.88 -13.36
N ILE A 72 5.03 -14.10 -14.51
CA ILE A 72 4.95 -13.12 -15.59
C ILE A 72 4.28 -11.82 -15.10
N THR A 73 3.23 -11.92 -14.29
CA THR A 73 2.54 -10.75 -13.73
C THR A 73 3.45 -9.94 -12.82
N TYR A 74 4.24 -10.61 -11.96
CA TYR A 74 5.24 -9.92 -11.13
C TYR A 74 6.22 -9.12 -11.99
N LYS A 75 6.80 -9.77 -13.01
CA LYS A 75 7.76 -9.12 -13.90
C LYS A 75 7.15 -7.89 -14.58
N LYS A 76 5.93 -8.00 -15.10
CA LYS A 76 5.23 -6.88 -15.76
C LYS A 76 4.98 -5.70 -14.82
N ILE A 77 4.55 -5.97 -13.57
CA ILE A 77 4.38 -4.92 -12.55
C ILE A 77 5.75 -4.32 -12.18
N PHE A 78 6.76 -5.16 -11.95
CA PHE A 78 8.11 -4.73 -11.57
C PHE A 78 8.77 -3.86 -12.64
N ASP A 79 8.67 -4.25 -13.91
CA ASP A 79 9.27 -3.52 -15.04
C ASP A 79 8.63 -2.12 -15.22
N SER A 80 7.41 -1.90 -14.73
CA SER A 80 6.77 -0.58 -14.75
C SER A 80 7.23 0.35 -13.64
N LEU A 81 7.88 -0.16 -12.58
CA LEU A 81 8.36 0.66 -11.45
C LEU A 81 9.50 1.58 -11.90
N ILE A 82 9.55 2.80 -11.33
CA ILE A 82 10.72 3.67 -11.47
C ILE A 82 11.96 3.04 -10.82
N ALA A 83 13.15 3.39 -11.30
CA ALA A 83 14.42 2.80 -10.86
C ALA A 83 14.62 2.82 -9.33
N PHE A 84 14.21 3.90 -8.65
CA PHE A 84 14.27 3.99 -7.20
C PHE A 84 13.45 2.89 -6.51
N ASN A 85 12.22 2.63 -6.99
CA ASN A 85 11.38 1.59 -6.42
C ASN A 85 11.87 0.19 -6.80
N GLN A 86 12.37 -0.01 -8.02
CA GLN A 86 12.97 -1.28 -8.43
C GLN A 86 14.14 -1.70 -7.52
N ALA A 87 14.96 -0.74 -7.08
CA ALA A 87 16.17 -1.01 -6.28
C ALA A 87 15.89 -1.79 -4.97
N TRP A 88 14.69 -1.66 -4.40
CA TRP A 88 14.32 -2.36 -3.18
C TRP A 88 13.13 -3.33 -3.37
N ALA A 89 12.16 -2.99 -4.23
CA ALA A 89 10.98 -3.84 -4.46
C ALA A 89 11.32 -5.19 -5.09
N VAL A 90 12.49 -5.34 -5.72
CA VAL A 90 13.02 -6.61 -6.22
C VAL A 90 13.08 -7.70 -5.15
N HIS A 91 13.15 -7.33 -3.87
CA HIS A 91 13.19 -8.26 -2.75
C HIS A 91 11.79 -8.69 -2.27
N ALA A 92 10.75 -7.93 -2.58
CA ALA A 92 9.39 -8.28 -2.18
C ALA A 92 8.90 -9.57 -2.86
N PRO A 93 8.33 -10.53 -2.12
CA PRO A 93 7.83 -11.78 -2.71
C PRO A 93 6.53 -11.61 -3.51
N VAL A 94 5.80 -10.50 -3.31
CA VAL A 94 4.55 -10.20 -4.01
C VAL A 94 4.51 -8.73 -4.39
N LEU A 95 4.08 -8.45 -5.62
CA LEU A 95 3.68 -7.12 -6.10
C LEU A 95 2.21 -7.14 -6.51
N ILE A 96 1.48 -6.12 -6.12
CA ILE A 96 0.06 -5.99 -6.45
C ILE A 96 -0.15 -4.62 -7.11
N LEU A 97 -0.79 -4.58 -8.27
CA LEU A 97 -1.25 -3.33 -8.87
C LEU A 97 -2.76 -3.20 -8.65
N GLY A 98 -3.18 -2.10 -8.02
CA GLY A 98 -4.58 -1.75 -7.88
C GLY A 98 -5.08 -0.93 -9.07
N ALA A 99 -6.29 -1.24 -9.54
CA ALA A 99 -7.00 -0.48 -10.56
C ALA A 99 -8.48 -0.33 -10.16
N ALA A 100 -9.14 0.72 -10.63
CA ALA A 100 -10.56 0.94 -10.35
C ALA A 100 -11.33 1.33 -11.62
N ARG A 101 -12.53 0.76 -11.79
CA ARG A 101 -13.42 1.11 -12.89
C ARG A 101 -13.91 2.55 -12.74
N THR A 102 -13.84 3.31 -13.82
CA THR A 102 -14.18 4.74 -13.84
C THR A 102 -15.66 5.02 -14.05
N THR A 103 -16.48 3.99 -14.24
CA THR A 103 -17.93 4.10 -14.44
C THR A 103 -18.70 3.16 -13.50
N PHE A 104 -19.91 3.55 -13.13
CA PHE A 104 -20.83 2.69 -12.38
C PHE A 104 -21.41 1.59 -13.28
N SER A 105 -21.48 0.35 -12.76
CA SER A 105 -21.98 -0.82 -13.50
C SER A 105 -23.49 -0.74 -13.81
N HIS A 106 -24.27 -0.11 -12.92
CA HIS A 106 -25.73 -0.06 -13.03
C HIS A 106 -26.27 0.96 -14.03
N ASN A 107 -25.49 1.98 -14.42
CA ASN A 107 -25.97 3.04 -15.32
C ASN A 107 -24.90 3.63 -16.26
N SER A 108 -23.66 3.11 -16.19
CA SER A 108 -22.50 3.54 -16.99
C SER A 108 -22.12 5.03 -16.84
N THR A 109 -22.61 5.72 -15.81
CA THR A 109 -22.20 7.11 -15.53
C THR A 109 -20.81 7.15 -14.88
N PRO A 110 -20.05 8.27 -15.00
CA PRO A 110 -18.74 8.38 -14.41
C PRO A 110 -18.73 8.20 -12.88
N ASN A 111 -17.86 7.32 -12.38
CA ASN A 111 -17.61 7.14 -10.96
C ASN A 111 -16.39 8.01 -10.55
N ARG A 112 -16.65 9.24 -10.16
CA ARG A 112 -15.59 10.20 -9.74
C ARG A 112 -14.84 9.80 -8.46
N VAL A 113 -15.37 8.85 -7.70
CA VAL A 113 -14.78 8.37 -6.43
C VAL A 113 -14.12 6.99 -6.56
N ALA A 114 -13.94 6.48 -7.76
CA ALA A 114 -13.36 5.15 -8.00
C ALA A 114 -11.99 4.94 -7.32
N LEU A 115 -11.08 5.93 -7.39
CA LEU A 115 -9.78 5.88 -6.71
C LEU A 115 -9.91 6.01 -5.18
N TYR A 116 -10.88 6.77 -4.68
CA TYR A 116 -11.15 6.85 -3.25
C TYR A 116 -11.58 5.49 -2.69
N ASP A 117 -12.49 4.81 -3.38
CA ASP A 117 -12.97 3.48 -3.03
C ASP A 117 -11.84 2.44 -3.11
N LEU A 118 -10.99 2.50 -4.15
CA LEU A 118 -9.80 1.65 -4.26
C LEU A 118 -8.81 1.91 -3.11
N GLY A 119 -8.64 3.17 -2.71
CA GLY A 119 -7.80 3.56 -1.57
C GLY A 119 -8.32 2.96 -0.26
N ALA A 120 -9.65 2.96 -0.05
CA ALA A 120 -10.29 2.31 1.11
C ALA A 120 -10.02 0.79 1.11
N ALA A 121 -10.24 0.10 -0.01
CA ALA A 121 -9.97 -1.33 -0.15
C ALA A 121 -8.48 -1.67 0.08
N SER A 122 -7.57 -0.86 -0.47
CA SER A 122 -6.12 -1.00 -0.26
C SER A 122 -5.72 -0.77 1.20
N SER A 123 -6.39 0.12 1.91
CA SER A 123 -6.15 0.37 3.33
C SER A 123 -6.59 -0.81 4.19
N TYR A 124 -7.74 -1.42 3.92
CA TYR A 124 -8.20 -2.62 4.61
C TYR A 124 -7.24 -3.80 4.39
N LEU A 125 -6.81 -4.02 3.14
CA LEU A 125 -5.78 -5.01 2.81
C LEU A 125 -4.52 -4.78 3.63
N THR A 126 -4.04 -3.53 3.68
CA THR A 126 -2.80 -3.15 4.38
C THR A 126 -2.89 -3.35 5.90
N LEU A 127 -4.02 -3.01 6.51
CA LEU A 127 -4.25 -3.23 7.95
C LEU A 127 -4.34 -4.73 8.26
N GLN A 128 -5.03 -5.51 7.42
CA GLN A 128 -5.10 -6.97 7.59
C GLN A 128 -3.73 -7.62 7.42
N ALA A 129 -2.91 -7.15 6.48
CA ALA A 129 -1.53 -7.62 6.32
C ALA A 129 -0.72 -7.38 7.60
N ALA A 130 -0.78 -6.16 8.15
CA ALA A 130 -0.09 -5.82 9.38
C ALA A 130 -0.55 -6.69 10.56
N ALA A 131 -1.85 -7.00 10.68
CA ALA A 131 -2.38 -7.90 11.71
C ALA A 131 -1.86 -9.34 11.58
N LEU A 132 -1.44 -9.75 10.38
CA LEU A 132 -0.80 -11.06 10.11
C LEU A 132 0.74 -11.01 10.16
N GLY A 133 1.34 -9.89 10.58
CA GLY A 133 2.79 -9.69 10.57
C GLY A 133 3.39 -9.59 9.15
N ILE A 134 2.57 -9.26 8.16
CA ILE A 134 2.97 -9.06 6.77
C ILE A 134 3.09 -7.55 6.52
N ALA A 135 4.27 -7.13 6.06
CA ALA A 135 4.54 -5.75 5.70
C ALA A 135 4.03 -5.41 4.31
N THR A 136 3.58 -4.17 4.14
CA THR A 136 3.15 -3.61 2.85
C THR A 136 3.73 -2.23 2.62
N HIS A 137 4.07 -1.92 1.35
CA HIS A 137 4.49 -0.59 0.95
C HIS A 137 3.78 -0.20 -0.36
N GLN A 138 2.96 0.83 -0.31
CA GLN A 138 2.26 1.36 -1.48
C GLN A 138 3.12 2.40 -2.18
N MET A 139 3.27 2.27 -3.51
CA MET A 139 4.12 3.09 -4.36
C MET A 139 3.30 3.77 -5.46
N ALA A 140 3.46 5.09 -5.61
CA ALA A 140 2.96 5.83 -6.78
C ALA A 140 4.03 5.92 -7.89
N GLY A 141 5.29 5.59 -7.58
CA GLY A 141 6.42 5.70 -8.53
C GLY A 141 6.48 4.53 -9.50
N PHE A 142 5.62 4.52 -10.51
CA PHE A 142 5.65 3.60 -11.64
C PHE A 142 5.13 4.31 -12.90
N ASP A 143 5.45 3.77 -14.09
CA ASP A 143 4.93 4.23 -15.36
C ASP A 143 3.60 3.55 -15.67
N GLU A 144 2.51 4.34 -15.61
CA GLU A 144 1.16 3.84 -15.85
C GLU A 144 0.95 3.33 -17.26
N SER A 145 1.59 3.94 -18.27
CA SER A 145 1.45 3.54 -19.67
C SER A 145 2.09 2.18 -19.92
N VAL A 146 3.29 1.97 -19.36
CA VAL A 146 3.99 0.69 -19.40
C VAL A 146 3.18 -0.40 -18.68
N ALA A 147 2.68 -0.11 -17.49
CA ALA A 147 1.86 -1.05 -16.71
C ALA A 147 0.57 -1.43 -17.45
N ARG A 148 -0.15 -0.44 -17.99
CA ARG A 148 -1.40 -0.63 -18.73
C ARG A 148 -1.19 -1.53 -19.95
N GLN A 149 -0.18 -1.22 -20.77
CA GLN A 149 0.13 -1.98 -21.97
C GLN A 149 0.56 -3.42 -21.62
N ALA A 150 1.51 -3.56 -20.70
CA ALA A 150 2.05 -4.87 -20.33
C ALA A 150 1.01 -5.81 -19.72
N LEU A 151 0.08 -5.28 -18.92
CA LEU A 151 -0.96 -6.03 -18.21
C LEU A 151 -2.30 -6.06 -18.96
N ALA A 152 -2.40 -5.43 -20.13
CA ALA A 152 -3.62 -5.32 -20.95
C ALA A 152 -4.81 -4.76 -20.17
N ILE A 153 -4.59 -3.70 -19.37
CA ILE A 153 -5.63 -3.08 -18.55
C ILE A 153 -6.50 -2.18 -19.45
N PRO A 154 -7.83 -2.38 -19.47
CA PRO A 154 -8.73 -1.57 -20.28
C PRO A 154 -8.73 -0.08 -19.90
N GLU A 155 -9.09 0.79 -20.85
CA GLU A 155 -9.08 2.25 -20.67
C GLU A 155 -10.14 2.74 -19.67
N ASP A 156 -11.20 1.96 -19.44
CA ASP A 156 -12.23 2.27 -18.45
C ASP A 156 -11.80 1.97 -17.00
N PHE A 157 -10.52 1.65 -16.78
CA PHE A 157 -9.91 1.54 -15.46
C PHE A 157 -8.82 2.60 -15.26
N VAL A 158 -8.87 3.28 -14.12
CA VAL A 158 -7.78 4.14 -13.63
C VAL A 158 -6.85 3.33 -12.74
N LEU A 159 -5.54 3.55 -12.87
CA LEU A 159 -4.54 2.87 -12.04
C LEU A 159 -4.37 3.59 -10.71
N GLY A 160 -4.20 2.83 -9.64
CA GLY A 160 -3.90 3.33 -8.30
C GLY A 160 -2.42 3.16 -7.96
N ALA A 161 -2.12 2.51 -6.85
CA ALA A 161 -0.75 2.26 -6.42
C ALA A 161 -0.29 0.84 -6.72
N VAL A 162 1.03 0.65 -6.88
CA VAL A 162 1.66 -0.67 -6.75
C VAL A 162 1.96 -0.93 -5.27
N ILE A 163 1.62 -2.10 -4.77
CA ILE A 163 1.84 -2.53 -3.39
C ILE A 163 2.89 -3.63 -3.38
N ALA A 164 4.05 -3.36 -2.77
CA ALA A 164 5.00 -4.39 -2.40
C ALA A 164 4.54 -5.04 -1.08
N LEU A 165 4.60 -6.37 -0.99
CA LEU A 165 4.07 -7.13 0.13
C LEU A 165 4.99 -8.30 0.46
N GLY A 166 5.27 -8.51 1.77
CA GLY A 166 6.17 -9.55 2.24
C GLY A 166 6.48 -9.42 3.73
N TYR A 167 7.57 -10.05 4.16
CA TYR A 167 8.01 -9.99 5.56
C TYR A 167 9.23 -9.07 5.67
N GLN A 168 9.21 -8.17 6.64
CA GLN A 168 10.30 -7.25 6.91
C GLN A 168 11.57 -8.00 7.38
N VAL A 169 12.73 -7.48 6.97
CA VAL A 169 14.06 -7.88 7.47
C VAL A 169 14.87 -6.65 7.90
N GLU A 170 16.11 -6.87 8.31
CA GLU A 170 17.01 -5.81 8.73
C GLU A 170 17.24 -4.78 7.60
N PRO A 171 17.35 -3.47 7.93
CA PRO A 171 17.64 -2.41 6.97
C PRO A 171 18.93 -2.62 6.19
N ALA A 172 19.90 -3.32 6.77
CA ALA A 172 21.19 -3.65 6.12
C ALA A 172 21.02 -4.44 4.80
N ALA A 173 19.84 -5.03 4.54
CA ALA A 173 19.51 -5.64 3.26
C ALA A 173 19.30 -4.62 2.13
N LEU A 174 19.12 -3.33 2.46
CA LEU A 174 18.97 -2.25 1.49
C LEU A 174 20.34 -1.76 1.01
N THR A 175 20.58 -1.83 -0.29
CA THR A 175 21.80 -1.34 -0.93
C THR A 175 21.73 0.12 -1.37
N ASN A 176 20.51 0.68 -1.45
CA ASN A 176 20.28 2.08 -1.81
C ASN A 176 20.33 2.94 -0.55
N GLU A 177 21.30 3.86 -0.45
CA GLU A 177 21.54 4.72 0.72
C GLU A 177 20.32 5.58 1.08
N HIS A 178 19.60 6.13 0.09
CA HIS A 178 18.41 6.94 0.35
C HIS A 178 17.26 6.08 0.91
N ALA A 179 17.06 4.89 0.38
CA ALA A 179 16.08 3.94 0.92
C ALA A 179 16.44 3.53 2.36
N LEU A 180 17.72 3.27 2.62
CA LEU A 180 18.22 2.94 3.96
C LEU A 180 18.00 4.09 4.94
N ALA A 181 18.34 5.32 4.56
CA ALA A 181 18.13 6.50 5.41
C ALA A 181 16.64 6.66 5.77
N GLN A 182 15.74 6.52 4.80
CA GLN A 182 14.30 6.57 5.04
C GLN A 182 13.80 5.41 5.92
N GLU A 183 14.42 4.23 5.81
CA GLU A 183 14.06 3.06 6.61
C GLU A 183 14.31 3.27 8.10
N VAL A 184 15.40 3.97 8.46
CA VAL A 184 15.81 4.18 9.86
C VAL A 184 15.41 5.56 10.42
N THR A 185 14.71 6.40 9.69
CA THR A 185 14.22 7.70 10.18
C THR A 185 12.85 7.52 10.84
N PRO A 186 12.57 8.09 12.03
CA PRO A 186 11.25 8.09 12.65
C PRO A 186 10.15 8.62 11.72
N ARG A 187 8.92 8.18 11.95
CA ARG A 187 7.76 8.71 11.21
C ARG A 187 7.29 10.02 11.83
N GLU A 188 6.90 10.94 10.96
CA GLU A 188 6.24 12.18 11.36
C GLU A 188 4.84 12.28 10.77
N ARG A 189 3.98 13.02 11.44
CA ARG A 189 2.64 13.38 10.96
C ARG A 189 2.34 14.82 11.32
N LYS A 190 1.55 15.46 10.48
CA LYS A 190 0.95 16.75 10.79
C LYS A 190 0.07 16.64 12.03
N SER A 191 -0.11 17.73 12.77
CA SER A 191 -1.06 17.81 13.87
C SER A 191 -2.51 17.72 13.34
N LEU A 192 -3.47 17.36 14.21
CA LEU A 192 -4.88 17.32 13.80
C LEU A 192 -5.37 18.69 13.31
N GLN A 193 -4.88 19.78 13.90
CA GLN A 193 -5.22 21.14 13.52
C GLN A 193 -4.80 21.53 12.10
N ASP A 194 -3.84 20.79 11.50
CA ASP A 194 -3.36 21.06 10.14
C ASP A 194 -4.26 20.45 9.05
N PHE A 195 -5.23 19.59 9.40
CA PHE A 195 -6.06 18.88 8.42
C PHE A 195 -7.50 18.58 8.88
N VAL A 196 -7.86 18.91 10.13
CA VAL A 196 -9.24 18.79 10.63
C VAL A 196 -9.78 20.18 10.89
N PHE A 197 -10.74 20.60 10.08
CA PHE A 197 -11.26 21.95 10.07
C PHE A 197 -12.78 21.97 10.29
N SER A 198 -13.25 22.98 11.04
CA SER A 198 -14.67 23.34 11.14
C SER A 198 -15.15 24.19 9.95
N SER A 199 -14.25 25.01 9.39
CA SER A 199 -14.39 25.70 8.09
C SER A 199 -13.01 25.74 7.43
N TRP A 200 -12.92 25.99 6.10
CA TRP A 200 -11.63 25.93 5.41
C TRP A 200 -10.54 26.76 6.11
N ALA A 201 -9.43 26.08 6.46
CA ALA A 201 -8.28 26.61 7.21
C ALA A 201 -8.57 27.07 8.65
N SER A 202 -9.73 26.80 9.22
CA SER A 202 -10.06 27.04 10.64
C SER A 202 -10.10 25.71 11.39
N PRO A 203 -9.13 25.41 12.27
CA PRO A 203 -9.10 24.14 13.01
C PRO A 203 -10.42 23.87 13.74
N ALA A 204 -10.85 22.60 13.72
CA ALA A 204 -11.98 22.16 14.53
C ALA A 204 -11.57 22.04 16.01
N ASP A 205 -12.48 22.45 16.91
CA ASP A 205 -12.34 22.15 18.33
C ASP A 205 -12.70 20.68 18.57
N LEU A 206 -11.74 19.91 19.04
CA LEU A 206 -11.88 18.48 19.35
C LEU A 206 -11.61 18.19 20.83
N SER A 207 -11.58 19.24 21.70
CA SER A 207 -11.43 19.10 23.16
C SER A 207 -12.73 18.70 23.86
#